data_6bcd03e10d95599d2310713e7762250a
#
_entry.id   6bcd03e10d95599d2310713e7762250a
#
_cell.length_a   1.000
_cell.length_b   1.000
_cell.length_c   1.000
_cell.angle_alpha   90.00
_cell.angle_beta   90.00
_cell.angle_gamma   90.00
#
_symmetry.space_group_name_H-M   'P 1'
#
loop_
_entity.id
_entity.type
_entity.pdbx_description
1 polymer ?
#
loop_
_entity_poly.entity_id
_entity_poly.type
_entity_poly.pdbx_seq_one_letter_code
_entity_poly.pdbx_strand_id
1 'polypeptide(L)'
;MSKRNTILVLMLFSCWSGPENPAVHAKYDFNDVEKLSIYSISDHSNMLGSGAMISNSLTHNFLKYGYTVNASNNSLLEVQIDQGKNSLELHCIITEFTDSEMIVVPYRHEDRGYTKTVVQQTSDIDLKEEKSKSSQLQTSTTTTHAGKVREGNMVEYTHSKVGIMLKMIDKRSGDLVWSNSYWYSGLELQRTIDTCLKNSVIQINKLFQ
;
A
#
# COMPACT_ATOMS: atom_id res chain seq x y z
N MET A 1 1.81 -40.88 12.29
CA MET A 1 1.93 -39.43 12.41
C MET A 1 2.01 -38.80 11.03
N SER A 2 1.24 -37.88 10.77
CA SER A 2 0.45 -37.57 9.63
C SER A 2 1.20 -36.72 8.58
N LYS A 3 1.36 -37.24 7.36
CA LYS A 3 1.86 -36.53 6.16
C LYS A 3 0.96 -35.37 5.68
N ARG A 4 -0.19 -35.14 6.33
CA ARG A 4 -1.16 -34.08 5.98
C ARG A 4 -0.79 -32.67 6.45
N ASN A 5 0.04 -32.55 7.49
CA ASN A 5 0.39 -31.22 8.04
C ASN A 5 1.55 -30.55 7.31
N THR A 6 2.36 -31.29 6.56
CA THR A 6 3.51 -30.75 5.83
C THR A 6 3.09 -30.00 4.55
N ILE A 7 1.96 -30.38 3.94
CA ILE A 7 1.44 -29.72 2.73
C ILE A 7 0.84 -28.34 3.04
N LEU A 8 0.25 -28.14 4.23
CA LEU A 8 -0.36 -26.87 4.62
C LEU A 8 0.68 -25.78 4.87
N VAL A 9 1.87 -26.13 5.37
CA VAL A 9 2.97 -25.20 5.63
C VAL A 9 3.61 -24.71 4.33
N LEU A 10 3.67 -25.55 3.31
CA LEU A 10 4.24 -25.18 1.99
C LEU A 10 3.37 -24.19 1.21
N MET A 11 2.05 -24.17 1.44
CA MET A 11 1.14 -23.22 0.77
C MET A 11 1.23 -21.79 1.32
N LEU A 12 1.76 -21.59 2.53
CA LEU A 12 1.90 -20.25 3.13
C LEU A 12 3.12 -19.45 2.62
N PHE A 13 4.06 -20.11 1.93
CA PHE A 13 5.26 -19.45 1.38
C PHE A 13 5.11 -19.00 -0.09
N SER A 14 4.00 -19.28 -0.75
CA SER A 14 3.84 -19.00 -2.18
C SER A 14 3.30 -17.62 -2.53
N CYS A 15 3.02 -16.74 -1.54
CA CYS A 15 2.51 -15.39 -1.78
C CYS A 15 3.49 -14.26 -1.50
N TRP A 16 4.79 -14.54 -1.42
CA TRP A 16 5.79 -13.48 -1.36
C TRP A 16 6.32 -13.22 -2.78
N SER A 17 5.59 -12.44 -3.55
CA SER A 17 6.16 -11.76 -4.71
C SER A 17 7.12 -10.69 -4.16
N GLY A 18 8.38 -11.07 -3.97
CA GLY A 18 9.46 -10.12 -3.74
C GLY A 18 9.58 -9.17 -4.94
N PRO A 19 10.32 -8.04 -4.81
CA PRO A 19 10.59 -7.17 -5.95
C PRO A 19 11.13 -8.02 -7.11
N GLU A 20 10.67 -7.73 -8.32
CA GLU A 20 11.15 -8.42 -9.53
C GLU A 20 12.67 -8.37 -9.57
N ASN A 21 13.28 -9.48 -10.00
CA ASN A 21 14.74 -9.54 -10.12
C ASN A 21 15.20 -8.51 -11.14
N PRO A 22 16.19 -7.66 -10.79
CA PRO A 22 16.69 -6.66 -11.73
C PRO A 22 17.31 -7.32 -12.96
N ALA A 23 17.15 -6.67 -14.11
CA ALA A 23 17.92 -7.02 -15.29
C ALA A 23 19.34 -6.44 -15.14
N VAL A 24 20.34 -7.30 -15.13
CA VAL A 24 21.76 -6.94 -14.93
C VAL A 24 22.59 -7.44 -16.10
N HIS A 25 23.45 -6.57 -16.65
CA HIS A 25 24.40 -6.96 -17.69
C HIS A 25 25.47 -7.88 -17.09
N ALA A 26 25.49 -9.16 -17.50
CA ALA A 26 26.26 -10.23 -16.85
C ALA A 26 27.80 -10.03 -16.85
N LYS A 27 28.33 -9.19 -17.73
CA LYS A 27 29.78 -8.94 -17.89
C LYS A 27 30.20 -7.56 -17.39
N TYR A 28 29.29 -6.76 -16.86
CA TYR A 28 29.63 -5.41 -16.39
C TYR A 28 30.24 -5.47 -14.99
N ASP A 29 31.39 -4.81 -14.83
CA ASP A 29 32.07 -4.72 -13.54
C ASP A 29 31.61 -3.47 -12.77
N PHE A 30 30.71 -3.67 -11.80
CA PHE A 30 30.20 -2.59 -10.95
C PHE A 30 31.21 -2.12 -9.91
N ASN A 31 32.29 -2.88 -9.64
CA ASN A 31 33.32 -2.46 -8.69
C ASN A 31 34.24 -1.37 -9.27
N ASP A 32 34.29 -1.20 -10.60
CA ASP A 32 35.07 -0.14 -11.27
C ASP A 32 34.26 1.13 -11.52
N VAL A 33 33.17 1.34 -10.76
CA VAL A 33 32.34 2.54 -10.89
C VAL A 33 32.79 3.63 -9.92
N GLU A 34 33.18 4.79 -10.46
CA GLU A 34 33.56 5.99 -9.69
C GLU A 34 32.33 6.75 -9.23
N LYS A 35 31.39 7.00 -10.14
CA LYS A 35 30.24 7.87 -9.87
C LYS A 35 28.98 7.46 -10.62
N LEU A 36 27.86 7.86 -10.04
CA LEU A 36 26.53 7.71 -10.61
C LEU A 36 25.92 9.10 -10.81
N SER A 37 25.68 9.48 -12.06
CA SER A 37 25.04 10.74 -12.41
C SER A 37 23.54 10.55 -12.54
N ILE A 38 22.74 11.23 -11.71
CA ILE A 38 21.29 11.16 -11.71
C ILE A 38 20.74 12.30 -12.57
N TYR A 39 20.03 11.96 -13.61
CA TYR A 39 19.40 12.95 -14.49
C TYR A 39 18.12 13.52 -13.88
N SER A 40 17.73 14.71 -14.37
CA SER A 40 16.45 15.32 -13.97
C SER A 40 15.29 14.38 -14.26
N ILE A 41 14.42 14.23 -13.28
CA ILE A 41 13.25 13.36 -13.35
C ILE A 41 12.07 14.20 -13.81
N SER A 42 11.45 13.81 -14.92
CA SER A 42 10.26 14.49 -15.43
C SER A 42 9.06 14.18 -14.56
N ASP A 43 8.19 15.17 -14.41
CA ASP A 43 6.94 15.01 -13.69
C ASP A 43 6.03 13.96 -14.34
N HIS A 44 5.29 13.25 -13.52
CA HIS A 44 4.20 12.41 -13.99
C HIS A 44 3.02 13.28 -14.44
N SER A 45 2.34 12.87 -15.51
CA SER A 45 1.24 13.64 -16.12
C SER A 45 0.13 14.03 -15.13
N ASN A 46 -0.08 13.23 -14.10
CA ASN A 46 -1.15 13.45 -13.11
C ASN A 46 -0.74 14.38 -11.97
N MET A 47 0.57 14.69 -11.80
CA MET A 47 1.01 15.50 -10.67
C MET A 47 2.28 16.29 -10.99
N LEU A 48 2.14 17.60 -11.07
CA LEU A 48 3.25 18.54 -11.18
C LEU A 48 4.09 18.52 -9.90
N GLY A 49 5.41 18.57 -10.04
CA GLY A 49 6.36 18.51 -8.93
C GLY A 49 6.70 17.09 -8.46
N SER A 50 6.07 16.05 -9.02
CA SER A 50 6.37 14.65 -8.68
C SER A 50 7.82 14.27 -8.96
N GLY A 51 8.41 14.77 -10.07
CA GLY A 51 9.83 14.57 -10.39
C GLY A 51 10.75 15.13 -9.31
N ALA A 52 10.47 16.33 -8.82
CA ALA A 52 11.23 16.94 -7.73
C ALA A 52 11.07 16.15 -6.40
N MET A 53 9.88 15.67 -6.08
CA MET A 53 9.63 14.84 -4.89
C MET A 53 10.44 13.53 -4.95
N ILE A 54 10.42 12.84 -6.08
CA ILE A 54 11.20 11.62 -6.32
C ILE A 54 12.71 11.91 -6.24
N SER A 55 13.19 12.97 -6.89
CA SER A 55 14.61 13.36 -6.87
C SER A 55 15.10 13.65 -5.46
N ASN A 56 14.34 14.42 -4.68
CA ASN A 56 14.69 14.75 -3.30
C ASN A 56 14.75 13.51 -2.39
N SER A 57 13.75 12.62 -2.51
CA SER A 57 13.72 11.40 -1.72
C SER A 57 14.83 10.41 -2.15
N LEU A 58 15.16 10.34 -3.45
CA LEU A 58 16.29 9.56 -3.96
C LEU A 58 17.60 10.05 -3.35
N THR A 59 17.85 11.37 -3.41
CA THR A 59 19.00 12.03 -2.80
C THR A 59 19.12 11.71 -1.31
N HIS A 60 18.01 11.86 -0.58
CA HIS A 60 17.96 11.58 0.84
C HIS A 60 18.30 10.10 1.16
N ASN A 61 17.81 9.17 0.36
CA ASN A 61 18.12 7.76 0.54
C ASN A 61 19.60 7.45 0.23
N PHE A 62 20.22 8.04 -0.81
CA PHE A 62 21.66 7.86 -1.05
C PHE A 62 22.50 8.40 0.12
N LEU A 63 22.17 9.57 0.65
CA LEU A 63 22.84 10.14 1.83
C LEU A 63 22.71 9.22 3.06
N LYS A 64 21.53 8.62 3.28
CA LYS A 64 21.33 7.64 4.36
C LYS A 64 22.20 6.39 4.26
N TYR A 65 22.54 5.98 3.04
CA TYR A 65 23.46 4.87 2.80
C TYR A 65 24.93 5.27 2.83
N GLY A 66 25.23 6.53 3.19
CA GLY A 66 26.59 7.01 3.38
C GLY A 66 27.27 7.50 2.11
N TYR A 67 26.57 7.60 0.99
CA TYR A 67 27.13 8.16 -0.24
C TYR A 67 27.27 9.68 -0.16
N THR A 68 28.31 10.21 -0.78
CA THR A 68 28.44 11.65 -0.99
C THR A 68 27.63 12.04 -2.22
N VAL A 69 26.72 13.01 -2.07
CA VAL A 69 25.90 13.52 -3.17
C VAL A 69 26.24 14.97 -3.42
N ASN A 70 26.63 15.29 -4.65
CA ASN A 70 26.96 16.63 -5.09
C ASN A 70 25.90 17.14 -6.07
N ALA A 71 25.49 18.41 -5.94
CA ALA A 71 24.67 19.06 -6.94
C ALA A 71 25.56 19.54 -8.10
N SER A 72 25.20 19.19 -9.33
CA SER A 72 25.87 19.70 -10.53
C SER A 72 25.12 20.91 -11.10
N ASN A 73 25.85 21.79 -11.79
CA ASN A 73 25.29 23.02 -12.38
C ASN A 73 24.26 22.77 -13.50
N ASN A 74 24.12 21.54 -13.97
CA ASN A 74 23.23 21.15 -15.08
C ASN A 74 21.97 20.38 -14.60
N SER A 75 21.46 20.65 -13.40
CA SER A 75 20.33 19.93 -12.81
C SER A 75 20.57 18.43 -12.60
N LEU A 76 21.81 18.02 -12.61
CA LEU A 76 22.27 16.65 -12.32
C LEU A 76 22.71 16.56 -10.87
N LEU A 77 22.37 15.46 -10.25
CA LEU A 77 22.95 15.04 -8.97
C LEU A 77 24.03 14.01 -9.26
N GLU A 78 25.20 14.15 -8.66
CA GLU A 78 26.28 13.17 -8.75
C GLU A 78 26.47 12.48 -7.40
N VAL A 79 26.36 11.16 -7.41
CA VAL A 79 26.61 10.28 -6.26
C VAL A 79 27.99 9.68 -6.43
N GLN A 80 28.89 9.96 -5.48
CA GLN A 80 30.22 9.34 -5.44
C GLN A 80 30.09 7.92 -4.91
N ILE A 81 30.57 6.93 -5.68
CA ILE A 81 30.48 5.51 -5.32
C ILE A 81 31.79 5.04 -4.72
N ASP A 82 32.88 5.02 -5.49
CA ASP A 82 34.20 4.57 -5.05
C ASP A 82 35.30 5.21 -5.91
N GLN A 83 36.51 4.69 -5.83
CA GLN A 83 37.69 5.15 -6.60
C GLN A 83 37.81 4.43 -7.95
N GLY A 84 36.73 4.08 -8.58
CA GLY A 84 36.69 3.48 -9.90
C GLY A 84 37.05 4.46 -11.03
N LYS A 85 36.85 4.04 -12.28
CA LYS A 85 37.11 4.82 -13.50
C LYS A 85 35.86 5.03 -14.35
N ASN A 86 34.84 4.22 -14.14
CA ASN A 86 33.63 4.25 -14.94
C ASN A 86 32.58 5.16 -14.32
N SER A 87 31.82 5.82 -15.16
CA SER A 87 30.70 6.67 -14.72
C SER A 87 29.41 6.11 -15.28
N LEU A 88 28.40 5.98 -14.42
CA LEU A 88 27.07 5.55 -14.79
C LEU A 88 26.10 6.74 -14.83
N GLU A 89 25.10 6.62 -15.68
CA GLU A 89 23.97 7.52 -15.74
C GLU A 89 22.72 6.80 -15.22
N LEU A 90 22.06 7.37 -14.20
CA LEU A 90 20.80 6.88 -13.65
C LEU A 90 19.65 7.69 -14.22
N HIS A 91 18.80 7.01 -14.97
CA HIS A 91 17.56 7.55 -15.49
C HIS A 91 16.40 6.97 -14.68
N CYS A 92 15.52 7.84 -14.19
CA CYS A 92 14.30 7.48 -13.47
C CYS A 92 13.09 7.94 -14.26
N ILE A 93 12.16 7.02 -14.47
CA ILE A 93 10.86 7.28 -15.11
C ILE A 93 9.79 6.97 -14.08
N ILE A 94 8.90 7.94 -13.84
CA ILE A 94 7.74 7.74 -12.98
C ILE A 94 6.67 7.03 -13.82
N THR A 95 6.32 5.81 -13.46
CA THR A 95 5.34 4.98 -14.17
C THR A 95 3.94 5.07 -13.58
N GLU A 96 3.86 5.39 -12.29
CA GLU A 96 2.60 5.58 -11.58
C GLU A 96 2.81 6.62 -10.46
N PHE A 97 1.87 7.56 -10.32
CA PHE A 97 1.91 8.53 -9.24
C PHE A 97 0.49 8.97 -8.90
N THR A 98 0.01 8.51 -7.76
CA THR A 98 -1.34 8.79 -7.27
C THR A 98 -1.24 9.18 -5.80
N ASP A 99 -1.75 10.36 -5.44
CA ASP A 99 -1.73 10.85 -4.07
C ASP A 99 -2.80 10.19 -3.21
N SER A 100 -4.03 10.15 -3.72
CA SER A 100 -5.15 9.56 -2.99
C SER A 100 -6.12 8.85 -3.91
N GLU A 101 -6.11 7.53 -3.87
CA GLU A 101 -7.12 6.70 -4.51
C GLU A 101 -8.13 6.23 -3.45
N MET A 102 -9.40 6.54 -3.66
CA MET A 102 -10.47 6.13 -2.74
C MET A 102 -10.85 4.67 -2.98
N ILE A 103 -10.73 3.85 -1.95
CA ILE A 103 -11.27 2.49 -1.94
C ILE A 103 -12.72 2.57 -1.45
N VAL A 104 -13.65 2.28 -2.35
CA VAL A 104 -15.07 2.30 -2.09
C VAL A 104 -15.57 0.87 -1.99
N VAL A 105 -16.13 0.52 -0.82
CA VAL A 105 -16.67 -0.80 -0.58
C VAL A 105 -18.20 -0.70 -0.51
N PRO A 106 -18.93 -1.51 -1.29
CA PRO A 106 -20.37 -1.59 -1.16
C PRO A 106 -20.73 -2.23 0.19
N TYR A 107 -21.67 -1.63 0.91
CA TYR A 107 -22.20 -2.20 2.14
C TYR A 107 -23.69 -2.46 2.02
N ARG A 108 -24.12 -3.51 2.71
CA ARG A 108 -25.51 -3.83 2.91
C ARG A 108 -25.75 -4.08 4.40
N HIS A 109 -26.59 -3.26 5.00
CA HIS A 109 -27.01 -3.42 6.39
C HIS A 109 -28.47 -3.82 6.43
N GLU A 110 -28.75 -5.00 6.98
CA GLU A 110 -30.10 -5.49 7.21
C GLU A 110 -30.47 -5.34 8.67
N ASP A 111 -31.39 -4.41 8.94
CA ASP A 111 -32.09 -4.37 10.21
C ASP A 111 -33.29 -5.32 10.10
N ARG A 112 -33.19 -6.46 10.77
CA ARG A 112 -34.24 -7.50 10.74
C ARG A 112 -35.53 -7.11 11.45
N GLY A 113 -35.53 -5.93 12.11
CA GLY A 113 -36.65 -5.56 12.96
C GLY A 113 -36.78 -6.45 14.20
N TYR A 114 -37.80 -6.20 15.00
CA TYR A 114 -38.09 -7.02 16.16
C TYR A 114 -39.60 -7.04 16.42
N THR A 115 -40.07 -8.14 16.99
CA THR A 115 -41.44 -8.28 17.43
C THR A 115 -41.47 -8.23 18.95
N LYS A 116 -42.22 -7.29 19.50
CA LYS A 116 -42.43 -7.17 20.94
C LYS A 116 -43.89 -7.62 21.27
N THR A 117 -44.02 -8.64 22.08
CA THR A 117 -45.29 -9.09 22.60
C THR A 117 -45.37 -8.71 24.08
N VAL A 118 -46.37 -7.91 24.44
CA VAL A 118 -46.61 -7.54 25.82
C VAL A 118 -47.89 -8.27 26.27
N VAL A 119 -47.77 -9.10 27.28
CA VAL A 119 -48.90 -9.81 27.92
C VAL A 119 -49.23 -9.08 29.20
N GLN A 120 -50.45 -8.52 29.28
CA GLN A 120 -50.95 -7.94 30.50
C GLN A 120 -51.93 -8.91 31.12
N GLN A 121 -51.68 -9.32 32.35
CA GLN A 121 -52.59 -10.08 33.16
C GLN A 121 -53.27 -9.13 34.15
N THR A 122 -54.57 -8.99 34.02
CA THR A 122 -55.36 -8.22 34.99
C THR A 122 -56.16 -9.23 35.79
N SER A 123 -55.92 -9.33 37.09
CA SER A 123 -56.72 -10.11 38.03
C SER A 123 -57.66 -9.18 38.77
N ASP A 124 -58.91 -9.17 38.41
CA ASP A 124 -59.95 -8.52 39.22
C ASP A 124 -60.31 -9.45 40.37
N ILE A 125 -59.99 -9.04 41.60
CA ILE A 125 -60.39 -9.73 42.81
C ILE A 125 -61.70 -9.05 43.30
N ASP A 126 -62.83 -9.65 42.99
CA ASP A 126 -64.11 -9.19 43.54
C ASP A 126 -64.27 -9.76 44.95
N LEU A 127 -64.15 -8.86 45.96
CA LEU A 127 -64.19 -9.22 47.39
C LEU A 127 -65.68 -9.40 47.96
N LYS A 128 -66.64 -9.56 47.09
CA LYS A 128 -68.06 -9.81 47.50
C LYS A 128 -68.56 -11.06 46.88
N GLU A 129 -68.81 -12.06 47.80
CA GLU A 129 -69.47 -13.34 47.65
C GLU A 129 -68.61 -14.58 47.50
N GLU A 130 -68.92 -15.56 48.31
CA GLU A 130 -68.30 -16.88 48.54
C GLU A 130 -68.29 -17.85 47.33
N LYS A 131 -67.92 -17.43 46.19
CA LYS A 131 -67.50 -18.31 45.10
C LYS A 131 -66.51 -17.53 44.22
N SER A 132 -65.20 -17.66 44.51
CA SER A 132 -64.18 -17.10 43.71
C SER A 132 -64.13 -17.70 42.30
N LYS A 133 -64.76 -17.09 41.34
CA LYS A 133 -64.42 -17.25 39.94
C LYS A 133 -63.38 -16.17 39.58
N SER A 134 -62.12 -16.53 39.67
CA SER A 134 -61.08 -15.69 39.13
C SER A 134 -61.12 -15.66 37.57
N SER A 135 -61.68 -14.65 37.00
CA SER A 135 -61.61 -14.46 35.58
C SER A 135 -60.26 -13.78 35.28
N GLN A 136 -59.31 -14.55 34.80
CA GLN A 136 -58.06 -13.99 34.27
C GLN A 136 -58.30 -13.44 32.86
N LEU A 137 -58.31 -12.13 32.71
CA LEU A 137 -58.32 -11.50 31.38
C LEU A 137 -56.88 -11.37 30.93
N GLN A 138 -56.46 -12.16 29.97
CA GLN A 138 -55.13 -12.08 29.37
C GLN A 138 -55.21 -11.27 28.07
N THR A 139 -54.71 -10.06 28.07
CA THR A 139 -54.58 -9.26 26.85
C THR A 139 -53.16 -9.30 26.35
N SER A 140 -52.98 -9.81 25.15
CA SER A 140 -51.65 -9.81 24.50
C SER A 140 -51.66 -8.83 23.35
N THR A 141 -50.72 -7.85 23.40
CA THR A 141 -50.50 -6.92 22.33
C THR A 141 -49.17 -7.25 21.64
N THR A 142 -49.23 -7.59 20.35
CA THR A 142 -48.03 -7.86 19.54
C THR A 142 -47.79 -6.69 18.62
N THR A 143 -46.61 -6.04 18.76
CA THR A 143 -46.18 -4.98 17.87
C THR A 143 -44.97 -5.45 17.07
N THR A 144 -45.09 -5.45 15.75
CA THR A 144 -43.99 -5.82 14.84
C THR A 144 -43.38 -4.53 14.24
N HIS A 145 -42.10 -4.33 14.46
CA HIS A 145 -41.34 -3.29 13.81
C HIS A 145 -40.68 -3.87 12.56
N ALA A 146 -41.07 -3.38 11.38
CA ALA A 146 -40.50 -3.83 10.12
C ALA A 146 -39.02 -3.48 10.05
N GLY A 147 -38.20 -4.41 9.62
CA GLY A 147 -36.78 -4.18 9.35
C GLY A 147 -36.58 -3.31 8.12
N LYS A 148 -35.43 -2.69 8.03
CA LYS A 148 -35.01 -1.88 6.88
C LYS A 148 -33.71 -2.41 6.31
N VAL A 149 -33.63 -2.47 4.99
CA VAL A 149 -32.39 -2.72 4.27
C VAL A 149 -31.82 -1.39 3.84
N ARG A 150 -30.57 -1.14 4.19
CA ARG A 150 -29.79 0.02 3.73
C ARG A 150 -28.63 -0.50 2.91
N GLU A 151 -28.56 -0.05 1.67
CA GLU A 151 -27.47 -0.36 0.76
C GLU A 151 -26.81 0.96 0.34
N GLY A 152 -25.52 0.94 0.16
CA GLY A 152 -24.77 2.11 -0.28
C GLY A 152 -23.30 1.79 -0.47
N ASN A 153 -22.56 2.82 -0.78
CA ASN A 153 -21.11 2.76 -0.92
C ASN A 153 -20.49 3.52 0.26
N MET A 154 -19.50 2.92 0.87
CA MET A 154 -18.73 3.55 1.95
C MET A 154 -17.29 3.64 1.51
N VAL A 155 -16.67 4.81 1.70
CA VAL A 155 -15.22 4.96 1.55
C VAL A 155 -14.57 4.28 2.75
N GLU A 156 -13.80 3.21 2.49
CA GLU A 156 -13.12 2.48 3.54
C GLU A 156 -11.83 3.17 3.92
N TYR A 157 -11.00 3.51 2.92
CA TYR A 157 -9.78 4.29 3.12
C TYR A 157 -9.29 4.88 1.77
N THR A 158 -8.34 5.80 1.88
CA THR A 158 -7.59 6.30 0.73
C THR A 158 -6.17 5.76 0.78
N HIS A 159 -5.56 5.55 -0.38
CA HIS A 159 -4.18 5.16 -0.46
C HIS A 159 -3.45 5.88 -1.60
N SER A 160 -2.14 6.00 -1.44
CA SER A 160 -1.25 6.56 -2.43
C SER A 160 -0.50 5.44 -3.15
N LYS A 161 -0.17 5.63 -4.43
CA LYS A 161 0.62 4.69 -5.22
C LYS A 161 1.77 5.42 -5.91
N VAL A 162 2.94 4.83 -5.87
CA VAL A 162 4.13 5.32 -6.56
C VAL A 162 4.80 4.16 -7.28
N GLY A 163 5.01 4.31 -8.57
CA GLY A 163 5.74 3.39 -9.42
C GLY A 163 6.86 4.11 -10.14
N ILE A 164 8.04 3.52 -10.20
CA ILE A 164 9.21 4.04 -10.89
C ILE A 164 9.91 2.93 -11.67
N MET A 165 10.52 3.31 -12.78
CA MET A 165 11.47 2.49 -13.50
C MET A 165 12.83 3.17 -13.48
N LEU A 166 13.84 2.44 -13.03
CA LEU A 166 15.23 2.90 -13.00
C LEU A 166 16.05 2.17 -14.06
N LYS A 167 16.96 2.91 -14.73
CA LYS A 167 17.88 2.38 -15.72
C LYS A 167 19.26 2.97 -15.49
N MET A 168 20.30 2.14 -15.49
CA MET A 168 21.69 2.59 -15.46
C MET A 168 22.33 2.33 -16.80
N ILE A 169 22.97 3.36 -17.33
CA ILE A 169 23.67 3.35 -18.61
C ILE A 169 25.13 3.70 -18.36
N ASP A 170 26.06 2.93 -18.92
CA ASP A 170 27.46 3.26 -18.90
C ASP A 170 27.70 4.47 -19.82
N LYS A 171 28.25 5.54 -19.24
CA LYS A 171 28.44 6.81 -19.96
C LYS A 171 29.40 6.70 -21.12
N ARG A 172 30.36 5.77 -21.08
CA ARG A 172 31.41 5.61 -22.09
C ARG A 172 30.95 4.76 -23.26
N SER A 173 30.29 3.60 -22.97
CA SER A 173 29.84 2.67 -24.02
C SER A 173 28.43 2.97 -24.51
N GLY A 174 27.59 3.60 -23.69
CA GLY A 174 26.16 3.78 -23.94
C GLY A 174 25.33 2.52 -23.66
N ASP A 175 25.94 1.48 -23.08
CA ASP A 175 25.25 0.23 -22.80
C ASP A 175 24.33 0.33 -21.59
N LEU A 176 23.16 -0.27 -21.69
CA LEU A 176 22.27 -0.46 -20.55
C LEU A 176 22.84 -1.59 -19.67
N VAL A 177 23.35 -1.23 -18.48
CA VAL A 177 24.03 -2.17 -17.59
C VAL A 177 23.14 -2.71 -16.49
N TRP A 178 22.09 -1.98 -16.13
CA TRP A 178 21.13 -2.41 -15.12
C TRP A 178 19.76 -1.72 -15.31
N SER A 179 18.69 -2.44 -15.03
CA SER A 179 17.33 -1.88 -15.01
C SER A 179 16.44 -2.62 -14.04
N ASN A 180 15.59 -1.89 -13.33
CA ASN A 180 14.54 -2.48 -12.51
C ASN A 180 13.36 -1.54 -12.36
N SER A 181 12.21 -2.11 -12.02
CA SER A 181 10.98 -1.39 -11.72
C SER A 181 10.60 -1.61 -10.26
N TYR A 182 10.11 -0.54 -9.64
CA TYR A 182 9.65 -0.57 -8.25
C TYR A 182 8.27 0.09 -8.18
N TRP A 183 7.43 -0.46 -7.37
CA TRP A 183 6.17 0.19 -7.03
C TRP A 183 5.84 -0.08 -5.56
N TYR A 184 5.13 0.85 -4.96
CA TYR A 184 4.66 0.74 -3.60
C TYR A 184 3.32 1.45 -3.44
N SER A 185 2.45 0.89 -2.58
CA SER A 185 1.18 1.49 -2.19
C SER A 185 1.13 1.65 -0.68
N GLY A 186 0.73 2.81 -0.21
CA GLY A 186 0.67 3.15 1.21
C GLY A 186 -0.45 4.16 1.50
N LEU A 187 -0.68 4.46 2.76
CA LEU A 187 -1.74 5.40 3.17
C LEU A 187 -1.36 6.86 2.98
N GLU A 188 -0.08 7.17 3.00
CA GLU A 188 0.48 8.51 2.97
C GLU A 188 1.50 8.65 1.85
N LEU A 189 1.34 9.65 0.97
CA LEU A 189 2.15 9.84 -0.22
C LEU A 189 3.65 9.89 0.08
N GLN A 190 4.07 10.72 1.04
CA GLN A 190 5.49 10.87 1.36
C GLN A 190 6.14 9.56 1.80
N ARG A 191 5.47 8.79 2.66
CA ARG A 191 5.95 7.47 3.09
C ARG A 191 5.96 6.46 1.96
N THR A 192 5.01 6.56 1.04
CA THR A 192 4.92 5.72 -0.15
C THR A 192 6.12 5.96 -1.06
N ILE A 193 6.46 7.23 -1.33
CA ILE A 193 7.63 7.64 -2.07
C ILE A 193 8.91 7.11 -1.39
N ASP A 194 9.09 7.40 -0.11
CA ASP A 194 10.30 7.03 0.64
C ASP A 194 10.50 5.51 0.67
N THR A 195 9.44 4.74 0.82
CA THR A 195 9.52 3.27 0.84
C THR A 195 9.87 2.72 -0.53
N CYS A 196 9.24 3.22 -1.60
CA CYS A 196 9.53 2.84 -2.98
C CYS A 196 11.02 3.09 -3.31
N LEU A 197 11.51 4.28 -3.02
CA LEU A 197 12.89 4.68 -3.31
C LEU A 197 13.92 4.02 -2.40
N LYS A 198 13.60 3.80 -1.12
CA LYS A 198 14.45 3.02 -0.22
C LYS A 198 14.73 1.63 -0.78
N ASN A 199 13.70 0.96 -1.27
CA ASN A 199 13.84 -0.38 -1.85
C ASN A 199 14.73 -0.36 -3.12
N SER A 200 14.59 0.68 -3.95
CA SER A 200 15.42 0.84 -5.14
C SER A 200 16.90 1.11 -4.78
N VAL A 201 17.17 2.01 -3.83
CA VAL A 201 18.54 2.33 -3.40
C VAL A 201 19.21 1.14 -2.72
N ILE A 202 18.48 0.32 -1.95
CA ILE A 202 19.01 -0.95 -1.41
C ILE A 202 19.52 -1.87 -2.51
N GLN A 203 18.78 -2.00 -3.60
CA GLN A 203 19.21 -2.85 -4.72
C GLN A 203 20.42 -2.27 -5.45
N ILE A 204 20.44 -0.96 -5.67
CA ILE A 204 21.57 -0.25 -6.25
C ILE A 204 22.83 -0.41 -5.39
N ASN A 205 22.70 -0.22 -4.08
CA ASN A 205 23.82 -0.38 -3.13
C ASN A 205 24.45 -1.78 -3.17
N LYS A 206 23.64 -2.83 -3.42
CA LYS A 206 24.16 -4.21 -3.56
C LYS A 206 25.02 -4.43 -4.81
N LEU A 207 24.91 -3.57 -5.82
CA LEU A 207 25.73 -3.67 -7.03
C LEU A 207 27.16 -3.18 -6.80
N PHE A 208 27.35 -2.30 -5.82
CA PHE A 208 28.61 -1.64 -5.52
C PHE A 208 29.31 -2.19 -4.25
N GLN A 209 28.80 -3.28 -3.68
CA GLN A 209 29.40 -4.02 -2.56
C GLN A 209 30.02 -5.33 -3.03
#